data_53688d87575790fff52d7258cc48a1c4
#
_entry.id   53688d87575790fff52d7258cc48a1c4
#
_cell.length_a   1.000
_cell.length_b   1.000
_cell.length_c   1.000
_cell.angle_alpha   90.00
_cell.angle_beta   90.00
_cell.angle_gamma   90.00
#
_symmetry.space_group_name_H-M   'P 1'
#
loop_
_entity.id
_entity.type
_entity.pdbx_description
1 polymer ?
#
loop_
_entity_poly.entity_id
_entity_poly.type
_entity_poly.pdbx_seq_one_letter_code
_entity_poly.pdbx_strand_id
1 'polypeptide(L)'
;MINYNGNFKDQSSDDFNNRGFLYGDSIFETIKIIDNRIIFWEEHYLRLMSSMRILRIEIPNNYTPDFFENEIKKTNSKLDEVFSGKVRLTIYRAGAGLYLPEKNIPVFVINSKKTDQKLFKINTEEYKVDLFKDYQIQSNLISNIKTNNRVINVIGSIYAKENDLQNCILLNDNKLVAEFLNGNIFIVNKNHIXX
;
A
#
# COMPACT_ATOMS: atom_id res chain seq x y z
N MET A 1 5.01 7.02 -28.66
CA MET A 1 6.48 6.91 -28.45
C MET A 1 6.82 7.40 -27.07
N ILE A 2 7.53 6.63 -26.28
CA ILE A 2 7.98 6.96 -24.92
C ILE A 2 9.52 6.92 -24.94
N ASN A 3 10.16 7.95 -24.39
CA ASN A 3 11.61 7.95 -24.14
C ASN A 3 11.83 7.57 -22.66
N TYR A 4 12.36 6.38 -22.43
CA TYR A 4 12.67 5.89 -21.09
C TYR A 4 14.20 5.89 -20.90
N ASN A 5 14.71 6.87 -20.19
CA ASN A 5 16.16 7.05 -19.95
C ASN A 5 16.98 7.00 -21.23
N GLY A 6 16.53 7.71 -22.26
CA GLY A 6 17.23 7.77 -23.56
C GLY A 6 16.87 6.64 -24.53
N ASN A 7 16.13 5.64 -24.10
CA ASN A 7 15.73 4.51 -24.94
C ASN A 7 14.27 4.68 -25.37
N PHE A 8 14.03 4.68 -26.66
CA PHE A 8 12.69 4.86 -27.23
C PHE A 8 11.92 3.55 -27.26
N LYS A 9 10.68 3.59 -26.80
CA LYS A 9 9.76 2.44 -26.72
C LYS A 9 8.39 2.84 -27.28
N ASP A 10 7.66 1.86 -27.78
CA ASP A 10 6.30 2.08 -28.23
C ASP A 10 5.38 2.43 -27.04
N GLN A 11 4.40 3.27 -27.34
CA GLN A 11 3.41 3.72 -26.36
C GLN A 11 2.40 2.60 -25.99
N SER A 12 2.50 1.45 -26.63
CA SER A 12 1.60 0.32 -26.38
C SER A 12 1.84 -0.38 -25.05
N SER A 13 2.99 -0.15 -24.39
CA SER A 13 3.22 -0.74 -23.07
C SER A 13 2.46 0.08 -22.00
N ASP A 14 1.58 -0.59 -21.27
CA ASP A 14 0.84 0.04 -20.16
C ASP A 14 1.74 0.38 -18.97
N ASP A 15 3.02 0.00 -19.03
CA ASP A 15 3.97 0.16 -17.92
C ASP A 15 4.13 1.61 -17.48
N PHE A 16 4.14 2.56 -18.43
CA PHE A 16 4.41 3.97 -18.14
C PHE A 16 3.24 4.88 -18.49
N ASN A 17 2.13 4.33 -18.98
CA ASN A 17 0.99 5.13 -19.43
C ASN A 17 -0.31 4.65 -18.77
N ASN A 18 -0.23 4.34 -17.48
CA ASN A 18 -1.41 3.96 -16.70
C ASN A 18 -1.68 5.02 -15.64
N ARG A 19 -2.93 5.10 -15.20
CA ARG A 19 -3.39 6.15 -14.28
C ARG A 19 -2.75 6.01 -12.88
N GLY A 20 -2.39 4.79 -12.48
CA GLY A 20 -1.68 4.57 -11.22
C GLY A 20 -0.32 5.25 -11.21
N PHE A 21 0.41 5.18 -12.33
CA PHE A 21 1.71 5.81 -12.50
C PHE A 21 1.56 7.33 -12.68
N LEU A 22 0.64 7.77 -13.57
CA LEU A 22 0.53 9.20 -13.95
C LEU A 22 -0.09 10.06 -12.84
N TYR A 23 -1.07 9.54 -12.11
CA TYR A 23 -1.88 10.32 -11.16
C TYR A 23 -1.92 9.74 -9.75
N GLY A 24 -1.25 8.61 -9.51
CA GLY A 24 -1.41 7.91 -8.23
C GLY A 24 -2.83 7.37 -8.02
N ASP A 25 -3.59 7.17 -9.11
CA ASP A 25 -4.99 6.70 -9.10
C ASP A 25 -5.01 5.18 -8.81
N SER A 26 -4.56 4.84 -7.61
CA SER A 26 -4.33 3.44 -7.22
C SER A 26 -4.31 3.30 -5.69
N ILE A 27 -4.65 2.08 -5.25
CA ILE A 27 -4.67 1.67 -3.86
C ILE A 27 -3.90 0.35 -3.72
N PHE A 28 -3.46 0.03 -2.50
CA PHE A 28 -2.72 -1.22 -2.29
C PHE A 28 -2.96 -1.80 -0.91
N GLU A 29 -2.73 -3.11 -0.82
CA GLU A 29 -2.62 -3.82 0.45
C GLU A 29 -1.24 -4.47 0.53
N THR A 30 -0.71 -4.57 1.76
CA THR A 30 0.51 -5.32 2.06
C THR A 30 0.14 -6.42 3.03
N ILE A 31 0.26 -7.64 2.57
CA ILE A 31 -0.34 -8.81 3.22
C ILE A 31 0.79 -9.77 3.61
N LYS A 32 0.79 -10.21 4.87
CA LYS A 32 1.74 -11.21 5.37
C LYS A 32 1.23 -12.60 5.00
N ILE A 33 2.13 -13.43 4.46
CA ILE A 33 1.86 -14.84 4.18
C ILE A 33 2.78 -15.68 5.08
N ILE A 34 2.23 -16.69 5.72
CA ILE A 34 2.98 -17.66 6.54
C ILE A 34 2.54 -19.06 6.13
N ASP A 35 3.48 -19.82 5.55
CA ASP A 35 3.26 -21.21 5.11
C ASP A 35 1.95 -21.33 4.30
N ASN A 36 1.85 -20.51 3.25
CA ASN A 36 0.71 -20.38 2.33
C ASN A 36 -0.58 -19.82 2.95
N ARG A 37 -0.61 -19.51 4.24
CA ARG A 37 -1.79 -18.90 4.88
C ARG A 37 -1.71 -17.37 4.75
N ILE A 38 -2.77 -16.77 4.26
CA ILE A 38 -2.92 -15.31 4.15
C ILE A 38 -3.39 -14.79 5.51
N ILE A 39 -2.57 -13.95 6.14
CA ILE A 39 -2.85 -13.45 7.48
C ILE A 39 -3.80 -12.25 7.40
N PHE A 40 -4.88 -12.27 8.17
CA PHE A 40 -5.89 -11.20 8.24
C PHE A 40 -6.52 -10.91 6.87
N TRP A 41 -6.80 -11.98 6.09
CA TRP A 41 -7.27 -11.81 4.71
C TRP A 41 -8.60 -11.04 4.62
N GLU A 42 -9.55 -11.36 5.49
CA GLU A 42 -10.87 -10.72 5.47
C GLU A 42 -10.73 -9.19 5.66
N GLU A 43 -9.91 -8.76 6.62
CA GLU A 43 -9.70 -7.34 6.92
C GLU A 43 -9.03 -6.61 5.74
N HIS A 44 -8.04 -7.25 5.12
CA HIS A 44 -7.38 -6.70 3.93
C HIS A 44 -8.37 -6.56 2.78
N TYR A 45 -9.17 -7.59 2.53
CA TYR A 45 -10.15 -7.60 1.44
C TYR A 45 -11.21 -6.51 1.65
N LEU A 46 -11.79 -6.43 2.84
CA LEU A 46 -12.83 -5.45 3.16
C LEU A 46 -12.30 -4.02 3.01
N ARG A 47 -11.08 -3.76 3.49
CA ARG A 47 -10.46 -2.42 3.33
C ARG A 47 -10.19 -2.11 1.86
N LEU A 48 -9.73 -3.09 1.09
CA LEU A 48 -9.48 -2.91 -0.35
C LEU A 48 -10.78 -2.54 -1.08
N MET A 49 -11.88 -3.28 -0.83
CA MET A 49 -13.18 -3.01 -1.45
C MET A 49 -13.76 -1.65 -1.02
N SER A 50 -13.62 -1.30 0.27
CA SER A 50 -14.04 0.02 0.76
C SER A 50 -13.25 1.13 0.08
N SER A 51 -11.95 0.94 -0.10
CA SER A 51 -11.08 1.92 -0.77
C SER A 51 -11.48 2.10 -2.23
N MET A 52 -11.81 1.02 -2.93
CA MET A 52 -12.31 1.08 -4.32
C MET A 52 -13.59 1.92 -4.39
N ARG A 53 -14.54 1.72 -3.44
CA ARG A 53 -15.78 2.50 -3.38
C ARG A 53 -15.51 3.98 -3.17
N ILE A 54 -14.62 4.32 -2.23
CA ILE A 54 -14.26 5.73 -1.94
C ILE A 54 -13.68 6.39 -3.19
N LEU A 55 -12.80 5.69 -3.92
CA LEU A 55 -12.21 6.22 -5.16
C LEU A 55 -13.14 6.07 -6.38
N ARG A 56 -14.33 5.50 -6.19
CA ARG A 56 -15.32 5.27 -7.27
C ARG A 56 -14.73 4.39 -8.39
N ILE A 57 -13.85 3.44 -8.03
CA ILE A 57 -13.35 2.42 -8.96
C ILE A 57 -14.42 1.33 -9.03
N GLU A 58 -14.79 0.91 -10.25
CA GLU A 58 -15.75 -0.16 -10.45
C GLU A 58 -15.26 -1.44 -9.77
N ILE A 59 -16.18 -2.15 -9.10
CA ILE A 59 -15.86 -3.45 -8.49
C ILE A 59 -16.50 -4.53 -9.35
N PRO A 60 -15.72 -5.27 -10.15
CA PRO A 60 -16.27 -6.36 -10.96
C PRO A 60 -16.88 -7.46 -10.07
N ASN A 61 -17.92 -8.12 -10.56
CA ASN A 61 -18.61 -9.18 -9.81
C ASN A 61 -17.68 -10.33 -9.42
N ASN A 62 -16.63 -10.56 -10.19
CA ASN A 62 -15.66 -11.62 -9.90
C ASN A 62 -14.58 -11.21 -8.88
N TYR A 63 -14.55 -9.96 -8.42
CA TYR A 63 -13.59 -9.51 -7.41
C TYR A 63 -14.02 -9.97 -6.01
N THR A 64 -14.13 -11.28 -5.84
CA THR A 64 -14.53 -11.92 -4.57
C THR A 64 -13.30 -12.20 -3.70
N PRO A 65 -13.50 -12.48 -2.39
CA PRO A 65 -12.37 -12.91 -1.55
C PRO A 65 -11.64 -14.12 -2.13
N ASP A 66 -12.38 -15.13 -2.59
CA ASP A 66 -11.83 -16.36 -3.16
C ASP A 66 -11.02 -16.08 -4.43
N PHE A 67 -11.49 -15.15 -5.27
CA PHE A 67 -10.78 -14.78 -6.50
C PHE A 67 -9.37 -14.27 -6.16
N PHE A 68 -9.27 -13.27 -5.30
CA PHE A 68 -7.96 -12.70 -4.96
C PHE A 68 -7.09 -13.67 -4.16
N GLU A 69 -7.70 -14.47 -3.27
CA GLU A 69 -6.97 -15.51 -2.55
C GLU A 69 -6.31 -16.49 -3.53
N ASN A 70 -7.05 -16.94 -4.55
CA ASN A 70 -6.54 -17.84 -5.57
C ASN A 70 -5.42 -17.19 -6.40
N GLU A 71 -5.58 -15.92 -6.80
CA GLU A 71 -4.56 -15.22 -7.57
C GLU A 71 -3.27 -15.01 -6.75
N ILE A 72 -3.40 -14.72 -5.45
CA ILE A 72 -2.25 -14.64 -4.53
C ILE A 72 -1.54 -15.99 -4.45
N LYS A 73 -2.31 -17.07 -4.24
CA LYS A 73 -1.75 -18.43 -4.13
C LYS A 73 -1.04 -18.84 -5.42
N LYS A 74 -1.64 -18.58 -6.58
CA LYS A 74 -1.03 -18.84 -7.91
C LYS A 74 0.29 -18.08 -8.06
N THR A 75 0.32 -16.81 -7.65
CA THR A 75 1.53 -15.98 -7.75
C THR A 75 2.63 -16.53 -6.85
N ASN A 76 2.27 -16.87 -5.60
CA ASN A 76 3.22 -17.36 -4.60
C ASN A 76 3.81 -18.72 -5.01
N SER A 77 3.00 -19.61 -5.58
CA SER A 77 3.46 -20.96 -6.00
C SER A 77 4.49 -20.92 -7.13
N LYS A 78 4.59 -19.80 -7.86
CA LYS A 78 5.66 -19.59 -8.85
C LYS A 78 7.00 -19.29 -8.19
N LEU A 79 7.01 -18.91 -6.91
CA LEU A 79 8.22 -18.60 -6.16
C LEU A 79 8.63 -19.77 -5.26
N ASP A 80 7.66 -20.45 -4.65
CA ASP A 80 7.91 -21.55 -3.72
C ASP A 80 6.62 -22.36 -3.50
N GLU A 81 6.76 -23.67 -3.35
CA GLU A 81 5.63 -24.56 -3.04
C GLU A 81 5.02 -24.23 -1.68
N VAL A 82 5.87 -23.92 -0.69
CA VAL A 82 5.43 -23.43 0.63
C VAL A 82 5.96 -22.03 0.80
N PHE A 83 5.11 -21.04 0.55
CA PHE A 83 5.53 -19.65 0.52
C PHE A 83 5.29 -18.97 1.86
N SER A 84 6.33 -18.27 2.34
CA SER A 84 6.22 -17.30 3.45
C SER A 84 6.84 -15.99 3.00
N GLY A 85 6.14 -14.87 3.24
CA GLY A 85 6.62 -13.61 2.72
C GLY A 85 5.63 -12.47 2.85
N LYS A 86 5.80 -11.49 2.00
CA LYS A 86 4.90 -10.34 1.87
C LYS A 86 4.36 -10.29 0.45
N VAL A 87 3.07 -10.02 0.34
CA VAL A 87 2.39 -9.79 -0.93
C VAL A 87 1.91 -8.34 -0.95
N ARG A 88 2.22 -7.64 -2.04
CA ARG A 88 1.62 -6.34 -2.31
C ARG A 88 0.59 -6.54 -3.42
N LEU A 89 -0.66 -6.33 -3.08
CA LEU A 89 -1.79 -6.33 -4.03
C LEU A 89 -2.13 -4.87 -4.31
N THR A 90 -1.91 -4.43 -5.54
CA THR A 90 -2.20 -3.07 -5.98
C THR A 90 -3.36 -3.10 -6.96
N ILE A 91 -4.30 -2.18 -6.81
CA ILE A 91 -5.37 -1.96 -7.80
C ILE A 91 -5.24 -0.53 -8.30
N TYR A 92 -5.23 -0.35 -9.62
CA TYR A 92 -5.27 0.96 -10.24
C TYR A 92 -6.39 1.01 -11.27
N ARG A 93 -6.84 2.22 -11.60
CA ARG A 93 -7.88 2.43 -12.60
C ARG A 93 -7.26 2.35 -13.99
N ALA A 94 -7.86 1.53 -14.86
CA ALA A 94 -7.41 1.33 -16.23
C ALA A 94 -7.81 2.51 -17.13
N GLY A 95 -7.23 2.55 -18.31
CA GLY A 95 -7.61 3.46 -19.38
C GLY A 95 -6.87 4.77 -19.34
N ALA A 96 -7.20 5.59 -20.33
CA ALA A 96 -6.61 6.89 -20.57
C ALA A 96 -7.50 8.01 -20.00
N GLY A 97 -7.33 9.20 -20.53
CA GLY A 97 -8.04 10.41 -20.09
C GLY A 97 -7.18 11.23 -19.14
N LEU A 98 -7.53 12.50 -19.00
CA LEU A 98 -6.89 13.37 -18.01
C LEU A 98 -7.42 13.01 -16.62
N TYR A 99 -7.95 13.97 -15.86
CA TYR A 99 -8.49 13.65 -14.52
C TYR A 99 -9.78 12.84 -14.60
N LEU A 100 -10.62 13.09 -15.59
CA LEU A 100 -11.79 12.25 -15.85
C LEU A 100 -11.34 10.98 -16.59
N PRO A 101 -11.47 9.80 -15.99
CA PRO A 101 -11.07 8.55 -16.65
C PRO A 101 -12.03 8.20 -17.78
N GLU A 102 -11.50 7.70 -18.88
CA GLU A 102 -12.33 7.20 -20.00
C GLU A 102 -13.05 5.90 -19.63
N LYS A 103 -12.46 5.13 -18.72
CA LYS A 103 -13.02 3.86 -18.22
C LYS A 103 -12.81 3.79 -16.71
N ASN A 104 -13.73 3.15 -16.03
CA ASN A 104 -13.68 3.03 -14.57
C ASN A 104 -13.33 1.60 -14.12
N ILE A 105 -12.68 0.85 -14.99
CA ILE A 105 -12.37 -0.57 -14.81
C ILE A 105 -11.07 -0.71 -14.01
N PRO A 106 -10.99 -1.60 -13.02
CA PRO A 106 -9.75 -1.84 -12.29
C PRO A 106 -8.80 -2.80 -13.02
N VAL A 107 -7.52 -2.60 -12.77
CA VAL A 107 -6.47 -3.59 -13.06
C VAL A 107 -5.78 -3.89 -11.73
N PHE A 108 -5.54 -5.17 -11.45
CA PHE A 108 -4.79 -5.56 -10.25
C PHE A 108 -3.40 -6.07 -10.63
N VAL A 109 -2.47 -5.84 -9.72
CA VAL A 109 -1.08 -6.33 -9.81
C VAL A 109 -0.72 -6.95 -8.47
N ILE A 110 -0.22 -8.19 -8.51
CA ILE A 110 0.24 -8.89 -7.31
C ILE A 110 1.76 -9.03 -7.41
N ASN A 111 2.45 -8.50 -6.40
CA ASN A 111 3.90 -8.59 -6.27
C ASN A 111 4.21 -9.33 -4.99
N SER A 112 4.86 -10.49 -5.09
CA SER A 112 5.20 -11.36 -3.95
C SER A 112 6.69 -11.32 -3.70
N LYS A 113 7.07 -11.17 -2.43
CA LYS A 113 8.48 -11.18 -1.99
C LYS A 113 8.63 -12.14 -0.82
N LYS A 114 9.48 -13.15 -1.01
CA LYS A 114 9.78 -14.15 0.01
C LYS A 114 10.51 -13.51 1.20
N THR A 115 10.27 -14.02 2.41
CA THR A 115 11.03 -13.66 3.62
C THR A 115 11.19 -14.90 4.49
N ASP A 116 12.33 -14.99 5.14
CA ASP A 116 12.61 -16.07 6.08
C ASP A 116 11.99 -15.82 7.46
N GLN A 117 11.54 -14.58 7.71
CA GLN A 117 10.91 -14.22 8.98
C GLN A 117 9.45 -14.67 8.98
N LYS A 118 9.20 -15.87 9.49
CA LYS A 118 7.85 -16.44 9.62
C LYS A 118 7.11 -15.88 10.83
N LEU A 119 7.78 -15.82 11.99
CA LEU A 119 7.15 -15.41 13.26
C LEU A 119 7.23 -13.90 13.47
N PHE A 120 6.21 -13.36 14.13
CA PHE A 120 6.25 -12.00 14.65
C PHE A 120 7.10 -12.01 15.92
N LYS A 121 8.14 -11.22 15.93
CA LYS A 121 9.06 -11.10 17.09
C LYS A 121 9.07 -9.64 17.53
N ILE A 122 9.03 -9.45 18.84
CA ILE A 122 9.21 -8.11 19.41
C ILE A 122 10.68 -7.71 19.19
N ASN A 123 10.86 -6.52 18.62
CA ASN A 123 12.22 -5.95 18.48
C ASN A 123 12.66 -5.45 19.85
N THR A 124 13.82 -5.92 20.29
CA THR A 124 14.42 -5.53 21.57
C THR A 124 15.51 -4.47 21.40
N GLU A 125 15.85 -4.12 20.17
CA GLU A 125 16.82 -3.07 19.89
C GLU A 125 16.19 -1.69 20.11
N GLU A 126 17.03 -0.69 20.35
CA GLU A 126 16.58 0.69 20.44
C GLU A 126 15.84 1.10 19.18
N TYR A 127 14.68 1.75 19.33
CA TYR A 127 13.85 2.19 18.21
C TYR A 127 13.50 3.66 18.41
N LYS A 128 14.30 4.52 17.80
CA LYS A 128 14.21 5.98 17.94
C LYS A 128 13.13 6.53 16.99
N VAL A 129 12.26 7.33 17.54
CA VAL A 129 11.15 7.93 16.79
C VAL A 129 11.07 9.42 17.16
N ASP A 130 10.76 10.28 16.18
CA ASP A 130 10.47 11.69 16.43
C ASP A 130 9.31 12.13 15.56
N LEU A 131 8.86 13.34 15.74
CA LEU A 131 7.80 13.96 14.93
C LEU A 131 8.39 14.47 13.61
N PHE A 132 7.74 14.15 12.51
CA PHE A 132 8.03 14.77 11.22
C PHE A 132 7.10 15.97 11.04
N LYS A 133 7.63 17.17 11.17
CA LYS A 133 6.85 18.41 11.28
C LYS A 133 6.70 19.19 9.96
N ASP A 134 7.46 18.81 8.93
CA ASP A 134 7.53 19.56 7.68
C ASP A 134 6.23 19.47 6.87
N TYR A 135 5.52 18.35 6.99
CA TYR A 135 4.30 18.07 6.25
C TYR A 135 3.25 17.45 7.16
N GLN A 136 1.99 17.74 6.87
CA GLN A 136 0.85 17.23 7.63
C GLN A 136 -0.05 16.41 6.74
N ILE A 137 -0.68 15.39 7.32
CA ILE A 137 -1.69 14.58 6.63
C ILE A 137 -3.02 15.35 6.67
N GLN A 138 -3.63 15.56 5.51
CA GLN A 138 -4.93 16.22 5.42
C GLN A 138 -6.03 15.31 6.00
N SER A 139 -6.88 15.87 6.87
CA SER A 139 -7.99 15.11 7.47
C SER A 139 -9.17 15.03 6.49
N ASN A 140 -9.19 13.98 5.69
CA ASN A 140 -10.24 13.76 4.68
C ASN A 140 -10.40 12.26 4.39
N LEU A 141 -11.37 11.90 3.54
CA LEU A 141 -11.68 10.50 3.21
C LEU A 141 -10.51 9.78 2.54
N ILE A 142 -9.70 10.50 1.75
CA ILE A 142 -8.60 9.87 1.00
C ILE A 142 -7.46 9.47 1.96
N SER A 143 -7.25 10.22 3.04
CA SER A 143 -6.19 9.88 4.01
C SER A 143 -6.50 8.61 4.80
N ASN A 144 -7.76 8.19 4.85
CA ASN A 144 -8.16 6.95 5.53
C ASN A 144 -7.97 5.70 4.66
N ILE A 145 -7.58 5.87 3.39
CA ILE A 145 -7.39 4.73 2.48
C ILE A 145 -5.92 4.60 2.09
N LYS A 146 -5.56 3.39 1.71
CA LYS A 146 -4.17 3.03 1.44
C LYS A 146 -3.84 3.27 -0.05
N THR A 147 -3.75 4.57 -0.45
CA THR A 147 -3.41 4.97 -1.81
C THR A 147 -1.91 4.88 -2.07
N ASN A 148 -1.51 4.93 -3.35
CA ASN A 148 -0.08 5.03 -3.72
C ASN A 148 0.48 6.45 -3.58
N ASN A 149 -0.32 7.42 -3.15
CA ASN A 149 0.14 8.79 -2.91
C ASN A 149 0.88 8.85 -1.57
N ARG A 150 2.13 8.37 -1.56
CA ARG A 150 2.95 8.21 -0.35
C ARG A 150 4.21 9.10 -0.37
N VAL A 151 4.13 10.24 -1.06
CA VAL A 151 5.27 11.18 -1.15
C VAL A 151 5.68 11.67 0.25
N ILE A 152 4.71 11.99 1.10
CA ILE A 152 4.99 12.46 2.48
C ILE A 152 5.77 11.36 3.25
N ASN A 153 5.32 10.09 3.13
CA ASN A 153 6.00 8.97 3.79
C ASN A 153 7.44 8.78 3.24
N VAL A 154 7.66 9.01 1.94
CA VAL A 154 8.99 8.91 1.32
C VAL A 154 9.90 10.01 1.87
N ILE A 155 9.44 11.28 1.85
CA ILE A 155 10.23 12.43 2.34
C ILE A 155 10.52 12.26 3.84
N GLY A 156 9.51 11.84 4.62
CA GLY A 156 9.69 11.56 6.04
C GLY A 156 10.70 10.45 6.31
N SER A 157 10.73 9.42 5.45
CA SER A 157 11.70 8.32 5.58
C SER A 157 13.13 8.80 5.29
N ILE A 158 13.29 9.73 4.35
CA ILE A 158 14.59 10.38 4.08
C ILE A 158 15.02 11.18 5.31
N TYR A 159 14.12 12.00 5.84
CA TYR A 159 14.36 12.78 7.06
C TYR A 159 14.76 11.87 8.24
N ALA A 160 14.01 10.77 8.44
CA ALA A 160 14.33 9.82 9.52
C ALA A 160 15.75 9.29 9.37
N LYS A 161 16.14 8.88 8.16
CA LYS A 161 17.51 8.39 7.88
C LYS A 161 18.57 9.45 8.17
N GLU A 162 18.31 10.71 7.78
CA GLU A 162 19.26 11.83 7.97
C GLU A 162 19.46 12.18 9.44
N ASN A 163 18.50 11.79 10.31
CA ASN A 163 18.52 12.10 11.74
C ASN A 163 18.73 10.84 12.62
N ASP A 164 19.17 9.73 12.03
CA ASP A 164 19.42 8.45 12.73
C ASP A 164 18.19 7.94 13.49
N LEU A 165 16.99 8.15 12.92
CA LEU A 165 15.71 7.67 13.44
C LEU A 165 15.28 6.42 12.67
N GLN A 166 14.57 5.51 13.34
CA GLN A 166 14.00 4.32 12.71
C GLN A 166 12.62 4.61 12.11
N ASN A 167 11.92 5.66 12.60
CA ASN A 167 10.60 6.03 12.09
C ASN A 167 10.26 7.46 12.50
N CYS A 168 9.19 8.00 11.93
CA CYS A 168 8.63 9.28 12.39
C CYS A 168 7.12 9.18 12.53
N ILE A 169 6.60 9.96 13.43
CA ILE A 169 5.16 10.17 13.62
C ILE A 169 4.73 11.33 12.72
N LEU A 170 3.71 11.10 11.93
CA LEU A 170 3.06 12.14 11.12
C LEU A 170 1.85 12.69 11.88
N LEU A 171 1.69 13.99 11.82
CA LEU A 171 0.54 14.68 12.40
C LEU A 171 -0.43 15.07 11.28
N ASN A 172 -1.70 15.19 11.65
CA ASN A 172 -2.69 15.74 10.73
C ASN A 172 -2.74 17.27 10.83
N ASP A 173 -3.59 17.90 10.03
CA ASP A 173 -3.80 19.36 9.97
C ASP A 173 -4.33 19.94 11.29
N ASN A 174 -4.86 19.09 12.18
CA ASN A 174 -5.27 19.50 13.54
C ASN A 174 -4.18 19.24 14.58
N LYS A 175 -2.97 18.86 14.14
CA LYS A 175 -1.80 18.55 14.98
C LYS A 175 -2.03 17.32 15.87
N LEU A 176 -2.94 16.44 15.47
CA LEU A 176 -3.16 15.15 16.15
C LEU A 176 -2.33 14.07 15.46
N VAL A 177 -1.95 13.03 16.22
CA VAL A 177 -1.22 11.89 15.69
C VAL A 177 -2.06 11.18 14.61
N ALA A 178 -1.51 11.03 13.43
CA ALA A 178 -2.19 10.39 12.29
C ALA A 178 -1.66 9.00 12.04
N GLU A 179 -0.36 8.86 11.70
CA GLU A 179 0.22 7.56 11.38
C GLU A 179 1.75 7.59 11.55
N PHE A 180 2.38 6.44 11.52
CA PHE A 180 3.84 6.31 11.30
C PHE A 180 4.13 6.36 9.80
N LEU A 181 5.38 6.65 9.44
CA LEU A 181 5.83 6.55 8.04
C LEU A 181 5.55 5.15 7.49
N ASN A 182 5.77 4.14 8.32
CA ASN A 182 5.46 2.74 8.03
C ASN A 182 5.15 2.01 9.34
N GLY A 183 4.31 0.99 9.27
CA GLY A 183 3.91 0.21 10.44
C GLY A 183 2.61 0.71 11.06
N ASN A 184 2.20 0.07 12.13
CA ASN A 184 1.01 0.43 12.89
C ASN A 184 1.43 1.22 14.13
N ILE A 185 0.56 2.14 14.57
CA ILE A 185 0.78 2.91 15.79
C ILE A 185 -0.36 2.56 16.77
N PHE A 186 0.00 2.38 18.02
CA PHE A 186 -0.94 2.09 19.10
C PHE A 186 -0.75 3.07 20.23
N ILE A 187 -1.83 3.60 20.74
CA ILE A 187 -1.84 4.47 21.92
C ILE A 187 -2.33 3.65 23.10
N VAL A 188 -1.54 3.63 24.15
CA VAL A 188 -1.92 2.92 25.40
C VAL A 188 -2.27 3.98 26.43
N ASN A 189 -3.51 3.93 26.93
CA ASN A 189 -4.00 4.84 27.98
C ASN A 189 -4.62 4.00 29.09
N LYS A 190 -3.90 3.86 30.20
CA LYS A 190 -4.27 2.99 31.31
C LYS A 190 -4.47 1.55 30.80
N ASN A 191 -5.69 1.04 30.80
CA ASN A 191 -6.01 -0.32 30.39
C ASN A 191 -6.63 -0.41 28.98
N HIS A 192 -6.58 0.68 28.20
CA HIS A 192 -7.17 0.75 26.85
C HIS A 192 -6.07 0.89 25.80
N ILE A 193 -6.20 0.16 24.70
CA ILE A 193 -5.31 0.26 23.57
C ILE A 193 -6.11 0.74 22.35
N UNK A 194 -5.67 1.67 21.78
CA UNK A 194 -6.31 2.24 20.69
C UNK A 194 -5.37 2.17 19.58
N UNK A 195 -5.71 1.94 18.74
CA UNK A 195 -4.92 1.96 17.61
C UNK A 195 -5.33 2.94 16.77
#